data_1c8342592b8316b187846f65010755e7
#
_entry.id   1c8342592b8316b187846f65010755e7
#
_cell.length_a   1.000
_cell.length_b   1.000
_cell.length_c   1.000
_cell.angle_alpha   90.00
_cell.angle_beta   90.00
_cell.angle_gamma   90.00
#
_symmetry.space_group_name_H-M   'P 1'
#
loop_
_entity.id
_entity.type
_entity.pdbx_description
1 polymer ?
#
loop_
_entity_poly.entity_id
_entity_poly.type
_entity_poly.pdbx_seq_one_letter_code
_entity_poly.pdbx_strand_id
1 'polypeptide(L)'
;MKEGKMKQRLSYAFGALGHDVYYYSISTFFIAFVTAQMFAGTPHEDAMIALVTGLVVIIRLIEIIFDPIIGSIIDNTHTRWGKFKPWLVVGGIMSSLMIMLMFSDFFGLAKSDNRTLFAIVFIIAFIILDAFYSFKDIAFWSMIPALSEKILNVKHLELSPVLAQQLVRKGQLF
;
A
#
# COMPACT_ATOMS: atom_id res chain seq x y z
N MET A 1 -29.29 13.21 -0.32
CA MET A 1 -28.61 12.19 0.52
C MET A 1 -28.12 10.97 -0.24
N LYS A 2 -28.85 10.40 -1.23
CA LYS A 2 -28.37 9.24 -2.04
C LYS A 2 -27.17 9.56 -2.93
N GLU A 3 -27.11 10.75 -3.52
CA GLU A 3 -25.99 11.16 -4.42
C GLU A 3 -24.64 11.25 -3.74
N GLY A 4 -24.55 11.75 -2.50
CA GLY A 4 -23.28 11.83 -1.78
C GLY A 4 -22.70 10.45 -1.45
N LYS A 5 -23.57 9.49 -1.13
CA LYS A 5 -23.16 8.10 -0.88
C LYS A 5 -22.67 7.40 -2.15
N MET A 6 -23.30 7.69 -3.30
CA MET A 6 -22.88 7.15 -4.60
C MET A 6 -21.51 7.69 -5.01
N LYS A 7 -21.30 9.01 -4.90
CA LYS A 7 -19.98 9.63 -5.18
C LYS A 7 -18.89 9.04 -4.32
N GLN A 8 -19.13 8.83 -3.01
CA GLN A 8 -18.16 8.25 -2.10
C GLN A 8 -17.79 6.80 -2.47
N ARG A 9 -18.78 5.98 -2.85
CA ARG A 9 -18.54 4.60 -3.30
C ARG A 9 -17.77 4.54 -4.61
N LEU A 10 -18.15 5.39 -5.58
CA LEU A 10 -17.44 5.47 -6.86
C LEU A 10 -16.01 5.96 -6.68
N SER A 11 -15.78 6.99 -5.86
CA SER A 11 -14.42 7.46 -5.57
C SER A 11 -13.56 6.38 -4.91
N TYR A 12 -14.14 5.60 -3.99
CA TYR A 12 -13.43 4.47 -3.39
C TYR A 12 -13.13 3.37 -4.41
N ALA A 13 -14.09 3.03 -5.28
CA ALA A 13 -13.91 2.02 -6.33
C ALA A 13 -12.81 2.42 -7.32
N PHE A 14 -12.76 3.68 -7.76
CA PHE A 14 -11.66 4.20 -8.59
C PHE A 14 -10.32 4.17 -7.85
N GLY A 15 -10.31 4.48 -6.56
CA GLY A 15 -9.13 4.35 -5.72
C GLY A 15 -8.64 2.91 -5.62
N ALA A 16 -9.56 1.94 -5.49
CA ALA A 16 -9.25 0.51 -5.46
C ALA A 16 -8.63 0.03 -6.79
N LEU A 17 -9.19 0.43 -7.92
CA LEU A 17 -8.60 0.12 -9.24
C LEU A 17 -7.16 0.64 -9.35
N GLY A 18 -6.91 1.90 -8.96
CA GLY A 18 -5.56 2.46 -8.97
C GLY A 18 -4.60 1.75 -8.01
N HIS A 19 -5.11 1.33 -6.85
CA HIS A 19 -4.37 0.55 -5.87
C HIS A 19 -3.96 -0.82 -6.43
N ASP A 20 -4.90 -1.55 -7.05
CA ASP A 20 -4.67 -2.88 -7.62
C ASP A 20 -3.70 -2.82 -8.82
N VAL A 21 -3.87 -1.85 -9.73
CA VAL A 21 -2.94 -1.63 -10.85
C VAL A 21 -1.51 -1.41 -10.33
N TYR A 22 -1.35 -0.62 -9.28
CA TYR A 22 -0.05 -0.38 -8.66
C TYR A 22 0.53 -1.66 -8.05
N TYR A 23 -0.26 -2.44 -7.32
CA TYR A 23 0.14 -3.72 -6.73
C TYR A 23 0.62 -4.71 -7.80
N TYR A 24 -0.15 -4.87 -8.87
CA TYR A 24 0.23 -5.76 -9.98
C TYR A 24 1.49 -5.27 -10.70
N SER A 25 1.70 -3.97 -10.81
CA SER A 25 2.92 -3.39 -11.39
C SER A 25 4.17 -3.80 -10.60
N ILE A 26 4.10 -3.78 -9.25
CA ILE A 26 5.22 -4.20 -8.41
C ILE A 26 5.36 -5.74 -8.41
N SER A 27 4.27 -6.45 -8.15
CA SER A 27 4.35 -7.89 -7.88
C SER A 27 4.67 -8.73 -9.12
N THR A 28 4.22 -8.30 -10.29
CA THR A 28 4.36 -9.07 -11.53
C THR A 28 5.38 -8.46 -12.47
N PHE A 29 5.19 -7.19 -12.83
CA PHE A 29 6.05 -6.57 -13.83
C PHE A 29 7.45 -6.26 -13.32
N PHE A 30 7.63 -5.96 -12.04
CA PHE A 30 8.97 -5.72 -11.50
C PHE A 30 9.82 -6.99 -11.54
N ILE A 31 9.28 -8.14 -11.13
CA ILE A 31 9.99 -9.41 -11.21
C ILE A 31 10.33 -9.76 -12.67
N ALA A 32 9.37 -9.59 -13.59
CA ALA A 32 9.62 -9.81 -15.01
C ALA A 32 10.70 -8.86 -15.57
N PHE A 33 10.72 -7.60 -15.14
CA PHE A 33 11.74 -6.63 -15.52
C PHE A 33 13.13 -7.02 -15.00
N VAL A 34 13.23 -7.44 -13.73
CA VAL A 34 14.51 -7.90 -13.14
C VAL A 34 15.06 -9.10 -13.89
N THR A 35 14.20 -10.09 -14.19
CA THR A 35 14.62 -11.34 -14.83
C THR A 35 14.90 -11.23 -16.33
N ALA A 36 14.20 -10.34 -17.04
CA ALA A 36 14.28 -10.28 -18.49
C ALA A 36 15.05 -9.07 -19.04
N GLN A 37 15.25 -8.00 -18.26
CA GLN A 37 15.77 -6.73 -18.78
C GLN A 37 16.88 -6.13 -17.93
N MET A 38 16.73 -6.08 -16.60
CA MET A 38 17.64 -5.32 -15.72
C MET A 38 19.08 -5.77 -15.83
N PHE A 39 19.32 -7.08 -15.88
CA PHE A 39 20.65 -7.67 -15.91
C PHE A 39 21.00 -8.36 -17.25
N ALA A 40 20.12 -8.23 -18.26
CA ALA A 40 20.31 -8.89 -19.54
C ALA A 40 21.66 -8.57 -20.18
N GLY A 41 22.41 -9.61 -20.53
CA GLY A 41 23.74 -9.49 -21.16
C GLY A 41 24.87 -9.07 -20.23
N THR A 42 24.66 -9.00 -18.92
CA THR A 42 25.75 -8.76 -17.96
C THR A 42 26.50 -10.07 -17.64
N PRO A 43 27.82 -10.03 -17.35
CA PRO A 43 28.64 -11.26 -17.09
C PRO A 43 28.18 -12.07 -15.88
N HIS A 44 27.28 -11.53 -15.04
CA HIS A 44 26.82 -12.14 -13.79
C HIS A 44 25.30 -12.09 -13.62
N GLU A 45 24.58 -12.16 -14.72
CA GLU A 45 23.12 -12.06 -14.79
C GLU A 45 22.44 -12.96 -13.76
N ASP A 46 22.74 -14.26 -13.76
CA ASP A 46 22.12 -15.24 -12.85
C ASP A 46 22.36 -14.91 -11.37
N ALA A 47 23.58 -14.50 -11.02
CA ALA A 47 23.92 -14.16 -9.65
C ALA A 47 23.20 -12.89 -9.17
N MET A 48 23.02 -11.90 -10.04
CA MET A 48 22.33 -10.66 -9.71
C MET A 48 20.81 -10.86 -9.63
N ILE A 49 20.25 -11.68 -10.50
CA ILE A 49 18.83 -12.08 -10.43
C ILE A 49 18.58 -12.84 -9.11
N ALA A 50 19.42 -13.79 -8.76
CA ALA A 50 19.30 -14.54 -7.51
C ALA A 50 19.41 -13.63 -6.27
N LEU A 51 20.35 -12.66 -6.30
CA LEU A 51 20.52 -11.67 -5.23
C LEU A 51 19.26 -10.83 -5.05
N VAL A 52 18.77 -10.21 -6.12
CA VAL A 52 17.57 -9.33 -6.06
C VAL A 52 16.34 -10.12 -5.62
N THR A 53 16.13 -11.30 -6.21
CA THR A 53 14.98 -12.15 -5.85
C THR A 53 15.04 -12.59 -4.39
N GLY A 54 16.22 -12.99 -3.90
CA GLY A 54 16.45 -13.36 -2.51
C GLY A 54 16.19 -12.20 -1.55
N LEU A 55 16.66 -11.00 -1.88
CA LEU A 55 16.40 -9.79 -1.09
C LEU A 55 14.92 -9.45 -1.01
N VAL A 56 14.20 -9.52 -2.14
CA VAL A 56 12.74 -9.30 -2.16
C VAL A 56 12.03 -10.27 -1.23
N VAL A 57 12.38 -11.56 -1.25
CA VAL A 57 11.78 -12.56 -0.35
C VAL A 57 12.05 -12.23 1.11
N ILE A 58 13.28 -11.87 1.47
CA ILE A 58 13.65 -11.53 2.86
C ILE A 58 12.87 -10.31 3.32
N ILE A 59 12.76 -9.26 2.51
CA ILE A 59 12.03 -8.04 2.85
C ILE A 59 10.54 -8.35 3.06
N ARG A 60 9.93 -9.19 2.22
CA ARG A 60 8.53 -9.64 2.40
C ARG A 60 8.31 -10.40 3.70
N LEU A 61 9.28 -11.18 4.18
CA LEU A 61 9.18 -11.84 5.49
C LEU A 61 9.27 -10.82 6.65
N ILE A 62 10.09 -9.80 6.49
CA ILE A 62 10.23 -8.71 7.47
C ILE A 62 8.94 -7.87 7.54
N GLU A 63 8.31 -7.61 6.40
CA GLU A 63 7.04 -6.86 6.28
C GLU A 63 5.96 -7.42 7.21
N ILE A 64 5.84 -8.73 7.35
CA ILE A 64 4.87 -9.40 8.23
C ILE A 64 4.98 -8.89 9.69
N ILE A 65 6.19 -8.57 10.13
CA ILE A 65 6.46 -8.08 11.49
C ILE A 65 6.18 -6.57 11.57
N PHE A 66 6.47 -5.82 10.50
CA PHE A 66 6.32 -4.37 10.48
C PHE A 66 4.89 -3.89 10.25
N ASP A 67 4.06 -4.66 9.55
CA ASP A 67 2.67 -4.27 9.24
C ASP A 67 1.82 -3.94 10.48
N PRO A 68 1.85 -4.73 11.58
CA PRO A 68 1.14 -4.36 12.81
C PRO A 68 1.64 -3.07 13.44
N ILE A 69 2.94 -2.78 13.34
CA ILE A 69 3.54 -1.54 13.85
C ILE A 69 3.04 -0.36 13.01
N ILE A 70 3.06 -0.48 11.70
CA ILE A 70 2.55 0.52 10.76
C ILE A 70 1.05 0.78 11.02
N GLY A 71 0.26 -0.28 11.21
CA GLY A 71 -1.15 -0.17 11.56
C GLY A 71 -1.35 0.65 12.83
N SER A 72 -0.56 0.39 13.87
CA SER A 72 -0.59 1.16 15.12
C SER A 72 -0.21 2.64 14.93
N ILE A 73 0.78 2.94 14.09
CA ILE A 73 1.17 4.31 13.76
C ILE A 73 0.01 5.05 13.07
N ILE A 74 -0.63 4.40 12.09
CA ILE A 74 -1.78 4.96 11.38
C ILE A 74 -2.94 5.22 12.33
N ASP A 75 -3.23 4.29 13.23
CA ASP A 75 -4.33 4.41 14.19
C ASP A 75 -4.12 5.56 15.19
N ASN A 76 -2.89 5.81 15.58
CA ASN A 76 -2.52 6.93 16.46
C ASN A 76 -2.32 8.26 15.74
N THR A 77 -2.48 8.29 14.42
CA THR A 77 -2.32 9.52 13.63
C THR A 77 -3.54 10.42 13.72
N HIS A 78 -3.35 11.66 14.19
CA HIS A 78 -4.39 12.68 14.31
C HIS A 78 -3.97 13.91 13.50
N THR A 79 -4.50 14.04 12.26
CA THR A 79 -4.22 15.19 11.41
C THR A 79 -5.49 15.91 10.99
N ARG A 80 -5.34 17.16 10.51
CA ARG A 80 -6.47 17.94 9.94
C ARG A 80 -7.13 17.25 8.74
N TRP A 81 -6.42 16.34 8.07
CA TRP A 81 -6.93 15.57 6.92
C TRP A 81 -7.57 14.24 7.33
N GLY A 82 -7.59 13.93 8.63
CA GLY A 82 -7.98 12.64 9.19
C GLY A 82 -6.78 11.71 9.37
N LYS A 83 -7.02 10.46 9.80
CA LYS A 83 -5.94 9.54 10.13
C LYS A 83 -5.38 8.80 8.90
N PHE A 84 -6.17 8.53 7.87
CA PHE A 84 -5.78 7.72 6.72
C PHE A 84 -5.21 8.52 5.55
N LYS A 85 -5.79 9.71 5.24
CA LYS A 85 -5.44 10.50 4.06
C LYS A 85 -3.96 10.87 3.94
N PRO A 86 -3.26 11.32 5.02
CA PRO A 86 -1.85 11.68 4.89
C PRO A 86 -1.01 10.48 4.46
N TRP A 87 -1.28 9.30 4.99
CA TRP A 87 -0.55 8.08 4.64
C TRP A 87 -0.82 7.60 3.22
N LEU A 88 -2.05 7.76 2.72
CA LEU A 88 -2.38 7.49 1.33
C LEU A 88 -1.62 8.40 0.36
N VAL A 89 -1.55 9.70 0.66
CA VAL A 89 -0.89 10.67 -0.22
C VAL A 89 0.62 10.51 -0.15
N VAL A 90 1.20 10.53 1.04
CA VAL A 90 2.66 10.43 1.23
C VAL A 90 3.15 9.06 0.77
N GLY A 91 2.50 7.99 1.20
CA GLY A 91 2.83 6.62 0.80
C GLY A 91 2.70 6.43 -0.71
N GLY A 92 1.63 6.96 -1.33
CA GLY A 92 1.43 6.89 -2.78
C GLY A 92 2.51 7.62 -3.57
N ILE A 93 2.86 8.86 -3.20
CA ILE A 93 3.88 9.63 -3.88
C ILE A 93 5.27 8.99 -3.73
N MET A 94 5.67 8.67 -2.49
CA MET A 94 6.99 8.12 -2.21
C MET A 94 7.19 6.75 -2.84
N SER A 95 6.22 5.85 -2.74
CA SER A 95 6.30 4.54 -3.36
C SER A 95 6.32 4.62 -4.89
N SER A 96 5.58 5.57 -5.49
CA SER A 96 5.61 5.78 -6.95
C SER A 96 6.96 6.33 -7.46
N LEU A 97 7.60 7.21 -6.70
CA LEU A 97 8.95 7.70 -7.02
C LEU A 97 9.99 6.58 -6.93
N MET A 98 9.90 5.74 -5.90
CA MET A 98 10.81 4.62 -5.73
C MET A 98 10.64 3.56 -6.82
N ILE A 99 9.40 3.22 -7.20
CA ILE A 99 9.16 2.27 -8.29
C ILE A 99 9.69 2.81 -9.63
N MET A 100 9.51 4.10 -9.90
CA MET A 100 10.07 4.74 -11.09
C MET A 100 11.60 4.66 -11.12
N LEU A 101 12.26 4.88 -9.99
CA LEU A 101 13.70 4.73 -9.85
C LEU A 101 14.14 3.27 -10.13
N MET A 102 13.42 2.30 -9.59
CA MET A 102 13.74 0.88 -9.76
C MET A 102 13.60 0.42 -11.21
N PHE A 103 12.58 0.90 -11.93
CA PHE A 103 12.41 0.59 -13.35
C PHE A 103 13.38 1.38 -14.28
N SER A 104 14.13 2.35 -13.78
CA SER A 104 15.14 3.08 -14.52
C SER A 104 16.55 2.47 -14.43
N ASP A 105 16.71 1.20 -14.03
CA ASP A 105 17.99 0.53 -13.79
C ASP A 105 18.92 1.31 -12.85
N PHE A 106 18.39 2.13 -11.97
CA PHE A 106 19.15 3.07 -11.13
C PHE A 106 20.12 3.94 -11.96
N PHE A 107 19.63 4.46 -13.08
CA PHE A 107 20.40 5.25 -14.04
C PHE A 107 21.65 4.51 -14.59
N GLY A 108 21.51 3.21 -14.83
CA GLY A 108 22.57 2.37 -15.38
C GLY A 108 23.50 1.75 -14.34
N LEU A 109 23.24 1.96 -13.06
CA LEU A 109 24.04 1.34 -11.98
C LEU A 109 23.92 -0.20 -12.00
N ALA A 110 22.78 -0.74 -12.42
CA ALA A 110 22.55 -2.17 -12.53
C ALA A 110 23.52 -2.87 -13.50
N LYS A 111 24.01 -2.15 -14.50
CA LYS A 111 24.95 -2.65 -15.52
C LYS A 111 26.42 -2.26 -15.25
N SER A 112 26.67 -1.58 -14.13
CA SER A 112 28.03 -1.21 -13.74
C SER A 112 28.78 -2.38 -13.10
N ASP A 113 30.12 -2.33 -13.13
CA ASP A 113 30.96 -3.34 -12.48
C ASP A 113 30.88 -3.29 -10.94
N ASN A 114 30.30 -2.22 -10.38
CA ASN A 114 30.22 -2.03 -8.93
C ASN A 114 28.97 -2.66 -8.32
N ARG A 115 28.95 -3.98 -8.23
CA ARG A 115 27.85 -4.79 -7.71
C ARG A 115 27.50 -4.47 -6.26
N THR A 116 28.51 -4.20 -5.44
CA THR A 116 28.30 -3.89 -4.02
C THR A 116 27.52 -2.58 -3.87
N LEU A 117 27.89 -1.58 -4.64
CA LEU A 117 27.16 -0.30 -4.63
C LEU A 117 25.71 -0.49 -5.12
N PHE A 118 25.53 -1.22 -6.22
CA PHE A 118 24.18 -1.55 -6.71
C PHE A 118 23.34 -2.24 -5.64
N ALA A 119 23.88 -3.30 -5.00
CA ALA A 119 23.16 -4.04 -3.97
C ALA A 119 22.74 -3.14 -2.79
N ILE A 120 23.62 -2.27 -2.31
CA ILE A 120 23.32 -1.33 -1.21
C ILE A 120 22.21 -0.35 -1.62
N VAL A 121 22.34 0.28 -2.79
CA VAL A 121 21.36 1.23 -3.29
C VAL A 121 20.01 0.55 -3.51
N PHE A 122 20.02 -0.65 -4.09
CA PHE A 122 18.83 -1.46 -4.30
C PHE A 122 18.11 -1.80 -2.98
N ILE A 123 18.84 -2.30 -1.97
CA ILE A 123 18.27 -2.63 -0.65
C ILE A 123 17.61 -1.41 -0.04
N ILE A 124 18.30 -0.27 -0.02
CA ILE A 124 17.78 0.98 0.56
C ILE A 124 16.53 1.43 -0.18
N ALA A 125 16.59 1.47 -1.51
CA ALA A 125 15.45 1.90 -2.33
C ALA A 125 14.24 0.96 -2.17
N PHE A 126 14.47 -0.35 -2.11
CA PHE A 126 13.41 -1.33 -1.94
C PHE A 126 12.78 -1.27 -0.54
N ILE A 127 13.56 -1.10 0.52
CA ILE A 127 13.04 -0.91 1.88
C ILE A 127 12.18 0.35 1.96
N ILE A 128 12.62 1.45 1.35
CA ILE A 128 11.85 2.69 1.30
C ILE A 128 10.54 2.48 0.51
N LEU A 129 10.62 1.84 -0.66
CA LEU A 129 9.45 1.50 -1.48
C LEU A 129 8.44 0.70 -0.66
N ASP A 130 8.88 -0.40 -0.04
CA ASP A 130 8.06 -1.34 0.70
C ASP A 130 7.40 -0.68 1.92
N ALA A 131 8.17 0.06 2.72
CA ALA A 131 7.64 0.77 3.88
C ALA A 131 6.54 1.78 3.50
N PHE A 132 6.78 2.63 2.50
CA PHE A 132 5.78 3.62 2.07
C PHE A 132 4.59 2.97 1.35
N TYR A 133 4.81 1.86 0.65
CA TYR A 133 3.73 1.06 0.11
C TYR A 133 2.85 0.47 1.22
N SER A 134 3.43 -0.15 2.25
CA SER A 134 2.69 -0.71 3.39
C SER A 134 1.88 0.36 4.12
N PHE A 135 2.42 1.56 4.35
CA PHE A 135 1.64 2.68 4.91
C PHE A 135 0.41 3.01 4.04
N LYS A 136 0.57 3.08 2.72
CA LYS A 136 -0.52 3.34 1.79
C LYS A 136 -1.55 2.20 1.80
N ASP A 137 -1.08 0.96 1.75
CA ASP A 137 -1.90 -0.24 1.67
C ASP A 137 -2.76 -0.41 2.92
N ILE A 138 -2.16 -0.41 4.10
CA ILE A 138 -2.84 -0.54 5.38
C ILE A 138 -3.83 0.61 5.59
N ALA A 139 -3.44 1.86 5.27
CA ALA A 139 -4.35 3.00 5.35
C ALA A 139 -5.55 2.85 4.41
N PHE A 140 -5.35 2.33 3.20
CA PHE A 140 -6.40 2.11 2.21
C PHE A 140 -7.44 1.08 2.70
N TRP A 141 -6.98 -0.10 3.12
CA TRP A 141 -7.87 -1.17 3.61
C TRP A 141 -8.56 -0.80 4.92
N SER A 142 -7.88 -0.10 5.82
CA SER A 142 -8.46 0.37 7.09
C SER A 142 -9.56 1.43 6.92
N MET A 143 -9.70 2.03 5.75
CA MET A 143 -10.83 2.93 5.47
C MET A 143 -12.17 2.21 5.28
N ILE A 144 -12.19 0.93 4.90
CA ILE A 144 -13.45 0.18 4.63
C ILE A 144 -14.34 0.12 5.87
N PRO A 145 -13.86 -0.35 7.04
CA PRO A 145 -14.68 -0.35 8.27
C PRO A 145 -15.16 1.05 8.65
N ALA A 146 -14.27 2.05 8.61
CA ALA A 146 -14.61 3.42 8.95
C ALA A 146 -15.69 4.03 8.02
N LEU A 147 -15.69 3.68 6.74
CA LEU A 147 -16.74 4.06 5.80
C LEU A 147 -18.05 3.30 6.06
N SER A 148 -17.97 2.02 6.44
CA SER A 148 -19.12 1.17 6.77
C SER A 148 -19.84 1.65 8.04
N GLU A 149 -19.11 1.93 9.12
CA GLU A 149 -19.67 2.45 10.36
C GLU A 149 -20.41 3.77 10.13
N LYS A 150 -19.86 4.67 9.34
CA LYS A 150 -20.52 5.92 8.99
C LYS A 150 -21.81 5.70 8.22
N ILE A 151 -21.88 4.67 7.37
CA ILE A 151 -23.11 4.30 6.63
C ILE A 151 -24.14 3.67 7.59
N LEU A 152 -23.68 2.84 8.52
CA LEU A 152 -24.55 2.22 9.53
C LEU A 152 -25.12 3.25 10.51
N ASN A 153 -24.29 4.16 11.02
CA ASN A 153 -24.75 5.24 11.90
C ASN A 153 -25.75 6.17 11.21
N VAL A 154 -25.61 6.44 9.91
CA VAL A 154 -26.62 7.21 9.15
C VAL A 154 -27.91 6.42 8.98
N LYS A 155 -27.86 5.08 8.85
CA LYS A 155 -29.07 4.25 8.85
C LYS A 155 -29.77 4.24 10.20
N HIS A 156 -29.02 4.26 11.31
CA HIS A 156 -29.59 4.36 12.67
C HIS A 156 -30.27 5.72 12.93
N LEU A 157 -29.78 6.79 12.33
CA LEU A 157 -30.42 8.11 12.40
C LEU A 157 -31.71 8.19 11.56
N GLU A 158 -31.89 7.32 10.56
CA GLU A 158 -33.12 7.21 9.76
C GLU A 158 -34.13 6.17 10.32
N LEU A 159 -33.71 5.34 11.29
CA LEU A 159 -34.61 4.46 12.02
C LEU A 159 -35.48 5.30 12.97
N SER A 160 -36.81 5.08 12.91
CA SER A 160 -37.72 5.76 13.82
C SER A 160 -37.28 5.56 15.28
N PRO A 161 -37.52 6.55 16.17
CA PRO A 161 -37.17 6.46 17.59
C PRO A 161 -37.65 5.17 18.26
N VAL A 162 -38.75 4.60 17.76
CA VAL A 162 -39.38 3.37 18.24
C VAL A 162 -38.47 2.13 17.93
N LEU A 163 -37.89 2.08 16.74
CA LEU A 163 -36.98 0.96 16.36
C LEU A 163 -35.64 1.06 17.09
N ALA A 164 -35.09 2.26 17.29
CA ALA A 164 -33.89 2.46 18.07
C ALA A 164 -34.09 2.00 19.53
N GLN A 165 -35.23 2.33 20.17
CA GLN A 165 -35.57 1.86 21.52
C GLN A 165 -35.76 0.34 21.59
N GLN A 166 -36.32 -0.29 20.56
CA GLN A 166 -36.47 -1.75 20.53
C GLN A 166 -35.15 -2.50 20.41
N LEU A 167 -34.18 -1.97 19.64
CA LEU A 167 -32.86 -2.55 19.46
C LEU A 167 -31.99 -2.40 20.72
N VAL A 168 -32.04 -1.27 21.39
CA VAL A 168 -31.42 -1.04 22.70
C VAL A 168 -31.99 -2.01 23.75
N ARG A 169 -33.32 -2.20 23.76
CA ARG A 169 -34.00 -3.09 24.71
C ARG A 169 -33.68 -4.59 24.50
N LYS A 170 -33.28 -4.97 23.28
CA LYS A 170 -32.88 -6.34 22.92
C LYS A 170 -31.37 -6.61 23.07
N GLY A 171 -30.59 -5.64 23.55
CA GLY A 171 -29.13 -5.80 23.72
C GLY A 171 -28.35 -6.05 22.41
N GLN A 172 -28.89 -5.65 21.27
CA GLN A 172 -28.28 -5.86 19.95
C GLN A 172 -27.51 -4.64 19.45
N LEU A 173 -27.34 -3.62 20.29
CA LEU A 173 -26.58 -2.39 20.02
C LEU A 173 -25.56 -2.17 21.16
N PHE A 174 -24.50 -2.99 21.17
CA PHE A 174 -23.21 -2.69 21.79
C PHE A 174 -22.13 -3.39 20.97
#